data_d2700095ef1e53d0b9998a23d13cd907
#
_entry.id   d2700095ef1e53d0b9998a23d13cd907
#
_cell.length_a   1.000
_cell.length_b   1.000
_cell.length_c   1.000
_cell.angle_alpha   90.00
_cell.angle_beta   90.00
_cell.angle_gamma   90.00
#
_symmetry.space_group_name_H-M   'P 1'
#
loop_
_entity.id
_entity.type
_entity.pdbx_description
1 polymer ?
#
loop_
_entity_poly.entity_id
_entity_poly.type
_entity_poly.pdbx_seq_one_letter_code
_entity_poly.pdbx_strand_id
1 'polypeptide(L)'
;MSESKGYQVNKQILAATTLSVGATSGIGSIASQPRITRWYARLRKPSYVPPNGVFPVAWTTLYADIAVTSATAIDRLRAAGRDKEARNYVVALAANLILNAGWSWLFFKYQKLGASAIGAAVLAASSADLARRAAAADPRAGAALVPYPLWCVFATVMSAHIWLLNRR
;
A
#
# COMPACT_ATOMS: atom_id res chain seq x y z
N MET A 1 12.60 -10.01 -38.48
CA MET A 1 11.45 -9.56 -37.64
C MET A 1 11.44 -10.46 -36.42
N SER A 2 12.04 -9.99 -35.33
CA SER A 2 12.05 -10.74 -34.06
C SER A 2 10.77 -10.36 -33.31
N GLU A 3 9.81 -11.29 -33.24
CA GLU A 3 8.66 -11.14 -32.35
C GLU A 3 9.17 -10.96 -30.91
N SER A 4 8.93 -9.80 -30.35
CA SER A 4 9.09 -9.58 -28.92
C SER A 4 8.07 -10.46 -28.19
N LYS A 5 8.46 -11.70 -27.84
CA LYS A 5 7.69 -12.50 -26.88
C LYS A 5 7.53 -11.64 -25.63
N GLY A 6 6.33 -11.14 -25.41
CA GLY A 6 6.00 -10.33 -24.24
C GLY A 6 6.47 -11.06 -22.97
N TYR A 7 7.25 -10.37 -22.16
CA TYR A 7 7.73 -10.90 -20.88
C TYR A 7 6.53 -11.31 -20.02
N GLN A 8 6.46 -12.60 -19.67
CA GLN A 8 5.43 -13.13 -18.79
C GLN A 8 6.00 -13.33 -17.39
N VAL A 9 5.41 -12.65 -16.42
CA VAL A 9 5.75 -12.80 -14.99
C VAL A 9 5.49 -14.23 -14.54
N ASN A 10 6.37 -14.78 -13.72
CA ASN A 10 6.21 -16.12 -13.15
C ASN A 10 4.90 -16.22 -12.36
N LYS A 11 4.04 -17.16 -12.75
CA LYS A 11 2.70 -17.34 -12.19
C LYS A 11 2.71 -17.63 -10.69
N GLN A 12 3.72 -18.33 -10.17
CA GLN A 12 3.86 -18.64 -8.74
C GLN A 12 4.18 -17.37 -7.94
N ILE A 13 5.06 -16.51 -8.46
CA ILE A 13 5.40 -15.24 -7.83
C ILE A 13 4.17 -14.33 -7.81
N LEU A 14 3.47 -14.23 -8.94
CA LEU A 14 2.24 -13.44 -9.03
C LEU A 14 1.15 -13.95 -8.05
N ALA A 15 0.96 -15.25 -7.96
CA ALA A 15 0.02 -15.84 -7.01
C ALA A 15 0.40 -15.52 -5.56
N ALA A 16 1.69 -15.65 -5.20
CA ALA A 16 2.17 -15.36 -3.85
C ALA A 16 2.00 -13.88 -3.47
N THR A 17 2.33 -12.94 -4.36
CA THR A 17 2.12 -11.51 -4.11
C THR A 17 0.64 -11.16 -4.02
N THR A 18 -0.19 -11.70 -4.89
CA THR A 18 -1.66 -11.49 -4.86
C THR A 18 -2.28 -12.02 -3.58
N LEU A 19 -1.89 -13.21 -3.12
CA LEU A 19 -2.37 -13.77 -1.85
C LEU A 19 -1.92 -12.92 -0.65
N SER A 20 -0.68 -12.45 -0.62
CA SER A 20 -0.16 -11.62 0.47
C SER A 20 -0.90 -10.28 0.54
N VAL A 21 -1.10 -9.63 -0.59
CA VAL A 21 -1.83 -8.36 -0.69
C VAL A 21 -3.32 -8.56 -0.36
N GLY A 22 -3.94 -9.65 -0.85
CA GLY A 22 -5.32 -10.01 -0.54
C GLY A 22 -5.56 -10.26 0.94
N ALA A 23 -4.63 -10.95 1.61
CA ALA A 23 -4.68 -11.15 3.06
C ALA A 23 -4.60 -9.82 3.82
N THR A 24 -3.71 -8.91 3.39
CA THR A 24 -3.58 -7.56 3.96
C THR A 24 -4.89 -6.77 3.83
N SER A 25 -5.50 -6.80 2.64
CA SER A 25 -6.80 -6.17 2.38
C SER A 25 -7.90 -6.73 3.28
N GLY A 26 -7.96 -8.06 3.43
CA GLY A 26 -8.91 -8.75 4.32
C GLY A 26 -8.74 -8.34 5.79
N ILE A 27 -7.51 -8.34 6.30
CA ILE A 27 -7.18 -7.94 7.67
C ILE A 27 -7.53 -6.46 7.91
N GLY A 28 -7.25 -5.58 6.93
CA GLY A 28 -7.59 -4.16 7.01
C GLY A 28 -9.11 -3.93 7.00
N SER A 29 -9.86 -4.69 6.21
CA SER A 29 -11.32 -4.55 6.12
C SER A 29 -12.07 -4.99 7.38
N ILE A 30 -11.52 -5.94 8.16
CA ILE A 30 -12.04 -6.31 9.47
C ILE A 30 -12.03 -5.11 10.43
N ALA A 31 -11.04 -4.21 10.29
CA ALA A 31 -10.97 -3.00 11.08
C ALA A 31 -12.01 -1.93 10.69
N SER A 32 -12.65 -2.06 9.53
CA SER A 32 -13.56 -1.06 8.92
C SER A 32 -15.05 -1.43 9.00
N GLN A 33 -15.50 -2.04 10.11
CA GLN A 33 -16.87 -2.50 10.28
C GLN A 33 -17.91 -1.35 10.49
N PRO A 34 -19.25 -1.58 10.32
CA PRO A 34 -20.29 -0.54 10.34
C PRO A 34 -20.35 0.34 11.59
N ARG A 35 -19.91 -0.14 12.75
CA ARG A 35 -19.83 0.68 13.99
C ARG A 35 -18.79 1.80 13.86
N ILE A 36 -17.74 1.56 13.11
CA ILE A 36 -16.62 2.46 12.89
C ILE A 36 -17.02 3.56 11.92
N THR A 37 -17.88 3.24 10.96
CA THR A 37 -18.44 4.21 10.00
C THR A 37 -19.19 5.33 10.73
N ARG A 38 -19.92 5.03 11.82
CA ARG A 38 -20.61 6.06 12.62
C ARG A 38 -19.65 6.96 13.39
N TRP A 39 -18.59 6.43 13.96
CA TRP A 39 -17.55 7.22 14.61
C TRP A 39 -16.84 8.13 13.60
N TYR A 40 -16.40 7.57 12.49
CA TYR A 40 -15.73 8.33 11.43
C TYR A 40 -16.62 9.45 10.85
N ALA A 41 -17.94 9.22 10.75
CA ALA A 41 -18.90 10.23 10.31
C ALA A 41 -18.96 11.44 11.24
N ARG A 42 -18.74 11.24 12.55
CA ARG A 42 -18.76 12.31 13.57
C ARG A 42 -17.47 13.12 13.65
N LEU A 43 -16.36 12.63 13.05
CA LEU A 43 -15.11 13.38 13.06
C LEU A 43 -15.23 14.67 12.25
N ARG A 44 -14.61 15.72 12.75
CA ARG A 44 -14.35 16.94 11.96
C ARG A 44 -13.31 16.61 10.91
N LYS A 45 -13.66 16.82 9.65
CA LYS A 45 -12.81 16.48 8.49
C LYS A 45 -12.54 17.73 7.66
N PRO A 46 -11.32 17.87 7.09
CA PRO A 46 -11.05 18.89 6.08
C PRO A 46 -11.97 18.75 4.86
N SER A 47 -12.22 19.85 4.17
CA SER A 47 -13.10 19.89 2.97
C SER A 47 -12.58 19.05 1.79
N TYR A 48 -11.28 18.79 1.74
CA TYR A 48 -10.66 18.01 0.66
C TYR A 48 -10.72 16.49 0.87
N VAL A 49 -11.28 16.01 1.99
CA VAL A 49 -11.45 14.57 2.24
C VAL A 49 -12.44 14.00 1.23
N PRO A 50 -12.05 12.98 0.44
CA PRO A 50 -12.92 12.41 -0.58
C PRO A 50 -14.16 11.74 0.04
N PRO A 51 -15.24 11.59 -0.74
CA PRO A 51 -16.38 10.78 -0.34
C PRO A 51 -15.96 9.34 0.02
N ASN A 52 -16.64 8.74 0.99
CA ASN A 52 -16.27 7.42 1.54
C ASN A 52 -16.12 6.32 0.47
N GLY A 53 -16.86 6.38 -0.64
CA GLY A 53 -16.78 5.41 -1.74
C GLY A 53 -15.47 5.47 -2.53
N VAL A 54 -14.70 6.57 -2.45
CA VAL A 54 -13.41 6.69 -3.15
C VAL A 54 -12.36 5.78 -2.53
N PHE A 55 -12.37 5.61 -1.20
CA PHE A 55 -11.36 4.84 -0.49
C PHE A 55 -11.31 3.36 -0.90
N PRO A 56 -12.43 2.61 -0.94
CA PRO A 56 -12.40 1.22 -1.40
C PRO A 56 -11.90 1.08 -2.83
N VAL A 57 -12.31 1.96 -3.74
CA VAL A 57 -11.87 1.93 -5.15
C VAL A 57 -10.37 2.18 -5.23
N ALA A 58 -9.87 3.23 -4.59
CA ALA A 58 -8.44 3.56 -4.56
C ALA A 58 -7.61 2.40 -4.00
N TRP A 59 -7.98 1.86 -2.84
CA TRP A 59 -7.24 0.76 -2.22
C TRP A 59 -7.28 -0.52 -3.04
N THR A 60 -8.42 -0.87 -3.66
CA THR A 60 -8.50 -2.05 -4.54
C THR A 60 -7.56 -1.92 -5.73
N THR A 61 -7.53 -0.74 -6.37
CA THR A 61 -6.62 -0.45 -7.48
C THR A 61 -5.16 -0.52 -7.05
N LEU A 62 -4.82 0.12 -5.91
CA LEU A 62 -3.47 0.11 -5.38
C LEU A 62 -3.01 -1.30 -4.98
N TYR A 63 -3.87 -2.11 -4.38
CA TYR A 63 -3.52 -3.48 -4.04
C TYR A 63 -3.26 -4.34 -5.28
N ALA A 64 -4.05 -4.19 -6.33
CA ALA A 64 -3.80 -4.86 -7.61
C ALA A 64 -2.44 -4.42 -8.21
N ASP A 65 -2.15 -3.12 -8.18
CA ASP A 65 -0.89 -2.57 -8.65
C ASP A 65 0.30 -3.08 -7.83
N ILE A 66 0.24 -3.04 -6.49
CA ILE A 66 1.28 -3.58 -5.60
C ILE A 66 1.55 -5.06 -5.92
N ALA A 67 0.51 -5.87 -6.13
CA ALA A 67 0.68 -7.29 -6.43
C ALA A 67 1.43 -7.52 -7.74
N VAL A 68 1.01 -6.84 -8.80
CA VAL A 68 1.60 -7.02 -10.16
C VAL A 68 3.00 -6.44 -10.24
N THR A 69 3.20 -5.21 -9.75
CA THR A 69 4.51 -4.54 -9.80
C THR A 69 5.55 -5.23 -8.92
N SER A 70 5.14 -5.71 -7.73
CA SER A 70 6.04 -6.47 -6.87
C SER A 70 6.39 -7.83 -7.46
N ALA A 71 5.42 -8.54 -8.07
CA ALA A 71 5.70 -9.79 -8.78
C ALA A 71 6.71 -9.56 -9.91
N THR A 72 6.52 -8.51 -10.71
CA THR A 72 7.43 -8.14 -11.80
C THR A 72 8.83 -7.84 -11.28
N ALA A 73 8.94 -7.04 -10.22
CA ALA A 73 10.24 -6.68 -9.64
C ALA A 73 10.98 -7.91 -9.11
N ILE A 74 10.32 -8.78 -8.35
CA ILE A 74 10.91 -10.01 -7.80
C ILE A 74 11.37 -10.94 -8.93
N ASP A 75 10.54 -11.13 -9.94
CA ASP A 75 10.83 -12.01 -11.07
C ASP A 75 12.01 -11.50 -11.90
N ARG A 76 12.07 -10.19 -12.18
CA ARG A 76 13.19 -9.54 -12.85
C ARG A 76 14.51 -9.68 -12.08
N LEU A 77 14.47 -9.49 -10.77
CA LEU A 77 15.65 -9.65 -9.92
C LEU A 77 16.18 -11.09 -9.94
N ARG A 78 15.28 -12.07 -9.85
CA ARG A 78 15.66 -13.50 -9.91
C ARG A 78 16.18 -13.89 -11.28
N ALA A 79 15.54 -13.46 -12.36
CA ALA A 79 15.99 -13.70 -13.74
C ALA A 79 17.38 -13.11 -14.02
N ALA A 80 17.75 -12.02 -13.32
CA ALA A 80 19.06 -11.39 -13.38
C ALA A 80 20.11 -12.01 -12.43
N GLY A 81 19.79 -13.09 -11.70
CA GLY A 81 20.68 -13.69 -10.68
C GLY A 81 20.86 -12.83 -9.41
N ARG A 82 20.05 -11.80 -9.22
CA ARG A 82 20.10 -10.85 -8.08
C ARG A 82 19.26 -11.34 -6.89
N ASP A 83 19.48 -12.60 -6.47
CA ASP A 83 18.64 -13.27 -5.46
C ASP A 83 18.66 -12.59 -4.09
N LYS A 84 19.77 -11.99 -3.68
CA LYS A 84 19.85 -11.22 -2.44
C LYS A 84 18.91 -10.03 -2.48
N GLU A 85 18.85 -9.32 -3.60
CA GLU A 85 17.99 -8.16 -3.78
C GLU A 85 16.52 -8.57 -3.90
N ALA A 86 16.24 -9.70 -4.54
CA ALA A 86 14.89 -10.29 -4.58
C ALA A 86 14.40 -10.61 -3.16
N ARG A 87 15.23 -11.24 -2.32
CA ARG A 87 14.89 -11.49 -0.91
C ARG A 87 14.66 -10.19 -0.13
N ASN A 88 15.54 -9.21 -0.30
CA ASN A 88 15.40 -7.90 0.36
C ASN A 88 14.11 -7.18 -0.08
N TYR A 89 13.72 -7.33 -1.34
CA TYR A 89 12.44 -6.80 -1.84
C TYR A 89 11.25 -7.47 -1.16
N VAL A 90 11.26 -8.80 -1.05
CA VAL A 90 10.20 -9.57 -0.38
C VAL A 90 10.06 -9.14 1.09
N VAL A 91 11.18 -8.96 1.80
CA VAL A 91 11.17 -8.48 3.19
C VAL A 91 10.60 -7.07 3.28
N ALA A 92 11.00 -6.16 2.38
CA ALA A 92 10.46 -4.80 2.34
C ALA A 92 8.96 -4.79 2.03
N LEU A 93 8.50 -5.63 1.10
CA LEU A 93 7.08 -5.79 0.78
C LEU A 93 6.30 -6.31 2.00
N ALA A 94 6.79 -7.35 2.67
CA ALA A 94 6.13 -7.90 3.86
C ALA A 94 6.01 -6.85 4.98
N ALA A 95 7.09 -6.11 5.27
CA ALA A 95 7.08 -5.03 6.24
C ALA A 95 6.07 -3.94 5.86
N ASN A 96 6.03 -3.55 4.58
CA ASN A 96 5.09 -2.56 4.06
C ASN A 96 3.63 -3.01 4.23
N LEU A 97 3.31 -4.26 3.91
CA LEU A 97 1.96 -4.83 4.06
C LEU A 97 1.53 -4.91 5.53
N ILE A 98 2.44 -5.23 6.44
CA ILE A 98 2.19 -5.20 7.90
C ILE A 98 1.89 -3.78 8.37
N LEU A 99 2.68 -2.79 7.94
CA LEU A 99 2.44 -1.38 8.25
C LEU A 99 1.08 -0.90 7.72
N ASN A 100 0.71 -1.32 6.52
CA ASN A 100 -0.55 -0.98 5.88
C ASN A 100 -1.76 -1.53 6.68
N ALA A 101 -1.74 -2.82 7.03
CA ALA A 101 -2.75 -3.43 7.88
C ALA A 101 -2.79 -2.76 9.26
N GLY A 102 -1.62 -2.54 9.88
CA GLY A 102 -1.48 -1.87 11.17
C GLY A 102 -2.05 -0.47 11.21
N TRP A 103 -1.86 0.31 10.14
CA TRP A 103 -2.45 1.64 10.03
C TRP A 103 -3.98 1.60 10.07
N SER A 104 -4.60 0.67 9.35
CA SER A 104 -6.06 0.50 9.36
C SER A 104 -6.59 0.20 10.77
N TRP A 105 -5.87 -0.61 11.54
CA TRP A 105 -6.24 -0.91 12.92
C TRP A 105 -6.03 0.29 13.85
N LEU A 106 -4.94 1.04 13.71
CA LEU A 106 -4.69 2.26 14.49
C LEU A 106 -5.77 3.31 14.26
N PHE A 107 -6.14 3.53 13.01
CA PHE A 107 -7.10 4.55 12.64
C PHE A 107 -8.53 4.15 12.99
N PHE A 108 -8.99 3.00 12.49
CA PHE A 108 -10.39 2.62 12.58
C PHE A 108 -10.74 1.87 13.87
N LYS A 109 -9.97 0.88 14.28
CA LYS A 109 -10.30 0.07 15.44
C LYS A 109 -9.90 0.73 16.75
N TYR A 110 -8.65 1.20 16.85
CA TYR A 110 -8.15 1.82 18.08
C TYR A 110 -8.43 3.31 18.16
N GLN A 111 -8.84 3.95 17.05
CA GLN A 111 -9.21 5.37 16.99
C GLN A 111 -8.09 6.31 17.49
N LYS A 112 -6.83 5.88 17.35
CA LYS A 112 -5.64 6.62 17.80
C LYS A 112 -5.18 7.58 16.69
N LEU A 113 -5.92 8.69 16.51
CA LEU A 113 -5.70 9.63 15.38
C LEU A 113 -4.26 10.12 15.26
N GLY A 114 -3.60 10.50 16.37
CA GLY A 114 -2.21 10.96 16.35
C GLY A 114 -1.23 9.85 15.96
N ALA A 115 -1.40 8.65 16.54
CA ALA A 115 -0.57 7.49 16.20
C ALA A 115 -0.81 7.03 14.75
N SER A 116 -2.04 7.12 14.24
CA SER A 116 -2.33 6.78 12.85
C SER A 116 -1.75 7.79 11.85
N ALA A 117 -1.63 9.08 12.22
CA ALA A 117 -0.92 10.07 11.39
C ALA A 117 0.57 9.70 11.26
N ILE A 118 1.21 9.33 12.37
CA ILE A 118 2.61 8.85 12.37
C ILE A 118 2.72 7.54 11.56
N GLY A 119 1.81 6.59 11.79
CA GLY A 119 1.79 5.32 11.06
C GLY A 119 1.62 5.51 9.55
N ALA A 120 0.78 6.47 9.12
CA ALA A 120 0.63 6.82 7.70
C ALA A 120 1.93 7.40 7.12
N ALA A 121 2.66 8.24 7.88
CA ALA A 121 3.94 8.79 7.44
C ALA A 121 5.01 7.69 7.29
N VAL A 122 5.07 6.76 8.24
CA VAL A 122 5.96 5.58 8.15
C VAL A 122 5.60 4.70 6.95
N LEU A 123 4.30 4.48 6.72
CA LEU A 123 3.81 3.74 5.55
C LEU A 123 4.17 4.46 4.24
N ALA A 124 4.05 5.80 4.18
CA ALA A 124 4.45 6.58 3.02
C ALA A 124 5.95 6.43 2.71
N ALA A 125 6.81 6.50 3.73
CA ALA A 125 8.24 6.28 3.57
C ALA A 125 8.56 4.84 3.10
N SER A 126 7.90 3.85 3.70
CA SER A 126 8.05 2.43 3.30
C SER A 126 7.58 2.17 1.88
N SER A 127 6.46 2.77 1.44
CA SER A 127 5.95 2.62 0.08
C SER A 127 6.85 3.33 -0.96
N ALA A 128 7.45 4.46 -0.61
CA ALA A 128 8.44 5.15 -1.45
C ALA A 128 9.73 4.30 -1.62
N ASP A 129 10.21 3.66 -0.54
CA ASP A 129 11.34 2.73 -0.63
C ASP A 129 11.00 1.51 -1.49
N LEU A 130 9.78 0.99 -1.37
CA LEU A 130 9.32 -0.13 -2.19
C LEU A 130 9.29 0.23 -3.69
N ALA A 131 8.76 1.42 -4.04
CA ALA A 131 8.74 1.93 -5.41
C ALA A 131 10.17 2.14 -5.96
N ARG A 132 11.08 2.68 -5.15
CA ARG A 132 12.51 2.83 -5.50
C ARG A 132 13.16 1.48 -5.79
N ARG A 133 12.91 0.46 -4.96
CA ARG A 133 13.43 -0.90 -5.18
C ARG A 133 12.82 -1.55 -6.42
N ALA A 134 11.54 -1.34 -6.68
CA ALA A 134 10.87 -1.79 -7.89
C ALA A 134 11.52 -1.15 -9.14
N ALA A 135 11.80 0.15 -9.10
CA ALA A 135 12.47 0.88 -10.18
C ALA A 135 13.91 0.36 -10.45
N ALA A 136 14.63 -0.03 -9.39
CA ALA A 136 15.96 -0.64 -9.53
C ALA A 136 15.94 -2.05 -10.15
N ALA A 137 14.80 -2.73 -10.09
CA ALA A 137 14.57 -4.03 -10.71
C ALA A 137 14.03 -3.89 -12.16
N ASP A 138 13.03 -3.04 -12.32
CA ASP A 138 12.39 -2.71 -13.59
C ASP A 138 11.83 -1.26 -13.51
N PRO A 139 12.35 -0.32 -14.33
CA PRO A 139 11.89 1.08 -14.28
C PRO A 139 10.39 1.26 -14.53
N ARG A 140 9.77 0.40 -15.35
CA ARG A 140 8.32 0.45 -15.61
C ARG A 140 7.51 0.01 -14.40
N ALA A 141 7.94 -1.04 -13.71
CA ALA A 141 7.31 -1.48 -12.47
C ALA A 141 7.43 -0.40 -11.38
N GLY A 142 8.60 0.23 -11.26
CA GLY A 142 8.78 1.35 -10.34
C GLY A 142 7.88 2.55 -10.65
N ALA A 143 7.78 2.93 -11.92
CA ALA A 143 6.91 4.03 -12.35
C ALA A 143 5.42 3.72 -12.10
N ALA A 144 4.98 2.49 -12.38
CA ALA A 144 3.61 2.05 -12.12
C ALA A 144 3.27 2.09 -10.64
N LEU A 145 4.24 1.81 -9.74
CA LEU A 145 4.02 1.81 -8.29
C LEU A 145 4.01 3.22 -7.65
N VAL A 146 4.39 4.29 -8.39
CA VAL A 146 4.39 5.68 -7.86
C VAL A 146 3.06 6.15 -7.27
N PRO A 147 1.88 5.80 -7.80
CA PRO A 147 0.60 6.18 -7.20
C PRO A 147 0.45 5.73 -5.75
N TYR A 148 1.06 4.61 -5.35
CA TYR A 148 0.95 4.09 -3.99
C TYR A 148 1.60 5.01 -2.93
N PRO A 149 2.88 5.40 -3.00
CA PRO A 149 3.45 6.35 -2.05
C PRO A 149 2.75 7.71 -2.09
N LEU A 150 2.28 8.19 -3.24
CA LEU A 150 1.53 9.44 -3.33
C LEU A 150 0.21 9.35 -2.56
N TRP A 151 -0.52 8.24 -2.67
CA TRP A 151 -1.72 8.00 -1.89
C TRP A 151 -1.43 7.92 -0.38
N CYS A 152 -0.31 7.31 0.02
CA CYS A 152 0.10 7.25 1.42
C CYS A 152 0.50 8.63 1.98
N VAL A 153 1.14 9.49 1.18
CA VAL A 153 1.41 10.90 1.55
C VAL A 153 0.09 11.66 1.74
N PHE A 154 -0.85 11.52 0.81
CA PHE A 154 -2.18 12.10 0.96
C PHE A 154 -2.87 11.61 2.24
N ALA A 155 -2.84 10.31 2.52
CA ALA A 155 -3.41 9.73 3.73
C ALA A 155 -2.72 10.26 5.00
N THR A 156 -1.42 10.53 4.95
CA THR A 156 -0.65 11.13 6.04
C THR A 156 -1.16 12.54 6.35
N VAL A 157 -1.25 13.40 5.34
CA VAL A 157 -1.73 14.79 5.48
C VAL A 157 -3.18 14.79 6.00
N MET A 158 -4.02 13.95 5.41
CA MET A 158 -5.42 13.80 5.82
C MET A 158 -5.54 13.35 7.28
N SER A 159 -4.81 12.31 7.69
CA SER A 159 -4.84 11.77 9.06
C SER A 159 -4.32 12.79 10.07
N ALA A 160 -3.25 13.51 9.76
CA ALA A 160 -2.71 14.57 10.61
C ALA A 160 -3.71 15.73 10.76
N HIS A 161 -4.35 16.16 9.68
CA HIS A 161 -5.33 17.23 9.73
C HIS A 161 -6.59 16.82 10.50
N ILE A 162 -7.09 15.59 10.30
CA ILE A 162 -8.20 15.06 11.10
C ILE A 162 -7.81 15.02 12.58
N TRP A 163 -6.60 14.56 12.92
CA TRP A 163 -6.13 14.58 14.30
C TRP A 163 -6.12 15.99 14.88
N LEU A 164 -5.55 16.97 14.17
CA LEU A 164 -5.50 18.36 14.62
C LEU A 164 -6.88 18.95 14.89
N LEU A 165 -7.88 18.65 14.07
CA LEU A 165 -9.25 19.13 14.22
C LEU A 165 -10.02 18.46 15.37
N ASN A 166 -9.57 17.26 15.82
CA ASN A 166 -10.29 16.46 16.83
C ASN A 166 -9.49 16.23 18.12
N ARG A 167 -8.27 16.80 18.23
CA ARG A 167 -7.52 16.80 19.48
C ARG A 167 -8.15 17.81 20.45
N ARG A 168 -8.80 17.33 21.49
CA ARG A 168 -9.17 18.09 22.69
C ARG A 168 -8.96 17.22 23.88
#